data_2d7363197fa2b4e364027ac84fa58d57
#
_entry.id   2d7363197fa2b4e364027ac84fa58d57
#
_cell.length_a   1.000
_cell.length_b   1.000
_cell.length_c   1.000
_cell.angle_alpha   90.00
_cell.angle_beta   90.00
_cell.angle_gamma   90.00
#
_symmetry.space_group_name_H-M   'P 1'
#
loop_
_entity.id
_entity.type
_entity.pdbx_description
1 polymer ?
#
loop_
_entity_poly.entity_id
_entity_poly.type
_entity_poly.pdbx_seq_one_letter_code
_entity_poly.pdbx_strand_id
1 'polypeptide(L)'
;MVEKSYKMVPTRDGFGHGLVELGKANKDVVVLSADLTNSTRASWFKKEFPDRFFGLGVAEQDMIGTAAGLALMGKIPFACTFGVFASGRAWDQIRVSVAYMNLNVKIIGTHGGISVGPDGATHQALEEISLMRILPNMIVIVPCDALEAKKATIAAAGHKGPVYIRLGRSGAPVITKEEDLFKIGKASILKDGKDVTIFACGQMVYESLVACEILEKDGISARLINMHTPKPIDKDCIIKAAKETGAIVTAEEHTIAGGLGSAISEILVENCPVPVKFVGVRDKFGQSGEPEELFEYFGLKAKNIVQAAKDAIAMKRAA
;
A
#
# COMPACT_ATOMS: atom_id res chain seq x y z
N MET A 1 -14.22 -18.88 20.79
CA MET A 1 -13.03 -18.35 20.10
C MET A 1 -12.49 -17.21 20.94
N VAL A 2 -11.22 -17.20 21.28
CA VAL A 2 -10.59 -16.03 21.88
C VAL A 2 -10.52 -15.00 20.75
N GLU A 3 -11.35 -13.95 20.77
CA GLU A 3 -11.19 -12.80 19.90
C GLU A 3 -9.77 -12.27 20.13
N LYS A 4 -8.90 -12.42 19.14
CA LYS A 4 -7.61 -11.77 19.17
C LYS A 4 -7.85 -10.27 19.08
N SER A 5 -7.75 -9.59 20.22
CA SER A 5 -7.82 -8.12 20.27
C SER A 5 -6.53 -7.57 19.67
N TYR A 6 -6.60 -7.03 18.46
CA TYR A 6 -5.50 -6.32 17.83
C TYR A 6 -5.53 -4.83 18.23
N LYS A 7 -4.35 -4.25 18.43
CA LYS A 7 -4.23 -2.81 18.59
C LYS A 7 -4.55 -2.15 17.25
N MET A 8 -5.49 -1.20 17.24
CA MET A 8 -5.88 -0.44 16.06
C MET A 8 -5.01 0.80 15.94
N VAL A 9 -4.16 0.89 14.89
CA VAL A 9 -3.24 2.01 14.68
C VAL A 9 -3.25 2.41 13.20
N PRO A 10 -3.43 3.71 12.86
CA PRO A 10 -3.30 4.16 11.47
C PRO A 10 -1.89 3.91 10.91
N THR A 11 -1.79 3.47 9.67
CA THR A 11 -0.46 3.25 9.03
C THR A 11 0.34 4.55 8.92
N ARG A 12 -0.33 5.71 8.76
CA ARG A 12 0.34 7.03 8.81
C ARG A 12 1.03 7.32 10.14
N ASP A 13 0.58 6.73 11.26
CA ASP A 13 1.24 6.91 12.55
C ASP A 13 2.56 6.13 12.60
N GLY A 14 2.59 4.92 12.02
CA GLY A 14 3.83 4.17 11.83
C GLY A 14 4.83 4.93 10.96
N PHE A 15 4.37 5.54 9.87
CA PHE A 15 5.18 6.45 9.06
C PHE A 15 5.75 7.60 9.89
N GLY A 16 4.92 8.31 10.67
CA GLY A 16 5.37 9.42 11.51
C GLY A 16 6.47 9.03 12.51
N HIS A 17 6.34 7.86 13.14
CA HIS A 17 7.38 7.32 14.03
C HIS A 17 8.67 6.98 13.25
N GLY A 18 8.57 6.32 12.11
CA GLY A 18 9.72 6.01 11.25
C GLY A 18 10.42 7.27 10.77
N LEU A 19 9.66 8.31 10.42
CA LEU A 19 10.20 9.57 9.94
C LEU A 19 11.01 10.32 11.02
N VAL A 20 10.53 10.34 12.27
CA VAL A 20 11.26 10.92 13.41
C VAL A 20 12.54 10.13 13.70
N GLU A 21 12.48 8.81 13.67
CA GLU A 21 13.65 7.94 13.84
C GLU A 21 14.72 8.20 12.77
N LEU A 22 14.31 8.31 11.51
CA LEU A 22 15.17 8.69 10.40
C LEU A 22 15.79 10.08 10.59
N GLY A 23 14.99 11.04 11.03
CA GLY A 23 15.47 12.41 11.30
C GLY A 23 16.58 12.47 12.35
N LYS A 24 16.55 11.59 13.36
CA LYS A 24 17.61 11.43 14.36
C LYS A 24 18.86 10.79 13.78
N ALA A 25 18.69 9.79 12.92
CA ALA A 25 19.78 8.99 12.38
C ALA A 25 20.49 9.64 11.18
N ASN A 26 19.78 10.46 10.37
CA ASN A 26 20.30 11.02 9.12
C ASN A 26 19.91 12.50 8.95
N LYS A 27 20.92 13.39 8.89
CA LYS A 27 20.74 14.83 8.71
C LYS A 27 20.33 15.23 7.28
N ASP A 28 20.47 14.35 6.30
CA ASP A 28 20.04 14.61 4.92
C ASP A 28 18.55 14.36 4.70
N VAL A 29 17.87 13.73 5.64
CA VAL A 29 16.41 13.60 5.62
C VAL A 29 15.77 14.96 5.85
N VAL A 30 14.95 15.40 4.89
CA VAL A 30 14.15 16.62 4.94
C VAL A 30 12.70 16.31 4.61
N VAL A 31 11.76 17.11 5.11
CA VAL A 31 10.32 16.86 4.95
C VAL A 31 9.64 18.07 4.36
N LEU A 32 8.81 17.82 3.36
CA LEU A 32 7.97 18.84 2.71
C LEU A 32 6.49 18.50 2.92
N SER A 33 5.65 19.51 3.06
CA SER A 33 4.20 19.32 3.22
C SER A 33 3.42 20.36 2.43
N ALA A 34 2.37 19.90 1.73
CA ALA A 34 1.40 20.75 1.05
C ALA A 34 0.21 21.08 1.96
N ASP A 35 0.48 21.78 3.08
CA ASP A 35 -0.49 22.24 4.10
C ASP A 35 -1.29 21.14 4.81
N LEU A 36 -0.84 19.89 4.74
CA LEU A 36 -1.45 18.73 5.40
C LEU A 36 -0.56 18.15 6.50
N THR A 37 0.24 19.01 7.14
CA THR A 37 1.31 18.66 8.08
C THR A 37 0.83 17.76 9.22
N ASN A 38 -0.30 18.07 9.87
CA ASN A 38 -0.84 17.27 10.96
C ASN A 38 -1.49 15.97 10.47
N SER A 39 -2.25 16.05 9.37
CA SER A 39 -2.97 14.91 8.80
C SER A 39 -2.04 13.80 8.31
N THR A 40 -0.88 14.18 7.78
CA THR A 40 0.15 13.25 7.28
C THR A 40 1.13 12.77 8.36
N ARG A 41 1.04 13.28 9.59
CA ARG A 41 2.01 13.09 10.69
C ARG A 41 3.40 13.72 10.46
N ALA A 42 3.58 14.47 9.41
CA ALA A 42 4.79 15.27 9.17
C ALA A 42 5.07 16.28 10.29
N SER A 43 4.02 16.68 11.05
CA SER A 43 4.15 17.55 12.24
C SER A 43 5.04 16.95 13.33
N TRP A 44 5.16 15.64 13.43
CA TRP A 44 6.04 15.01 14.41
C TRP A 44 7.51 15.25 14.07
N PHE A 45 7.87 15.17 12.79
CA PHE A 45 9.20 15.53 12.31
C PHE A 45 9.47 17.04 12.45
N LYS A 46 8.50 17.89 12.05
CA LYS A 46 8.60 19.36 12.19
C LYS A 46 8.90 19.80 13.61
N LYS A 47 8.28 19.15 14.59
CA LYS A 47 8.49 19.46 16.02
C LYS A 47 9.92 19.19 16.47
N GLU A 48 10.52 18.10 16.02
CA GLU A 48 11.88 17.70 16.41
C GLU A 48 12.96 18.39 15.55
N PHE A 49 12.65 18.68 14.28
CA PHE A 49 13.62 19.16 13.28
C PHE A 49 13.04 20.32 12.44
N PRO A 50 12.71 21.47 13.05
CA PRO A 50 12.04 22.58 12.35
C PRO A 50 12.87 23.12 11.17
N ASP A 51 14.21 23.16 11.25
CA ASP A 51 15.10 23.66 10.19
C ASP A 51 15.21 22.71 8.97
N ARG A 52 14.63 21.52 9.05
CA ARG A 52 14.60 20.53 7.98
C ARG A 52 13.17 20.24 7.47
N PHE A 53 12.23 21.10 7.85
CA PHE A 53 10.84 21.03 7.43
C PHE A 53 10.47 22.24 6.56
N PHE A 54 9.80 21.97 5.42
CA PHE A 54 9.37 22.98 4.46
C PHE A 54 7.86 22.90 4.24
N GLY A 55 7.15 23.95 4.59
CA GLY A 55 5.71 24.11 4.30
C GLY A 55 5.54 24.89 3.00
N LEU A 56 4.96 24.26 1.98
CA LEU A 56 4.81 24.86 0.63
C LEU A 56 3.40 25.38 0.36
N GLY A 57 2.48 25.33 1.36
CA GLY A 57 1.07 25.62 1.12
C GLY A 57 0.38 24.54 0.29
N VAL A 58 -0.85 24.80 -0.18
CA VAL A 58 -1.60 23.86 -1.03
C VAL A 58 -1.08 23.96 -2.48
N ALA A 59 0.13 23.46 -2.68
CA ALA A 59 0.87 23.57 -3.94
C ALA A 59 1.70 22.28 -4.20
N GLU A 60 1.02 21.17 -4.46
CA GLU A 60 1.65 19.85 -4.57
C GLU A 60 2.64 19.77 -5.74
N GLN A 61 2.39 20.47 -6.83
CA GLN A 61 3.32 20.53 -7.97
C GLN A 61 4.63 21.22 -7.58
N ASP A 62 4.56 22.34 -6.88
CA ASP A 62 5.72 23.05 -6.35
C ASP A 62 6.45 22.21 -5.30
N MET A 63 5.71 21.53 -4.42
CA MET A 63 6.28 20.63 -3.43
C MET A 63 7.12 19.52 -4.09
N ILE A 64 6.64 18.89 -5.15
CA ILE A 64 7.38 17.84 -5.86
C ILE A 64 8.58 18.43 -6.62
N GLY A 65 8.43 19.60 -7.25
CA GLY A 65 9.55 20.30 -7.90
C GLY A 65 10.66 20.66 -6.91
N THR A 66 10.27 21.22 -5.76
CA THR A 66 11.20 21.55 -4.66
C THR A 66 11.88 20.30 -4.11
N ALA A 67 11.14 19.19 -3.92
CA ALA A 67 11.71 17.92 -3.49
C ALA A 67 12.74 17.39 -4.51
N ALA A 68 12.45 17.49 -5.81
CA ALA A 68 13.40 17.10 -6.85
C ALA A 68 14.70 17.93 -6.79
N GLY A 69 14.58 19.26 -6.61
CA GLY A 69 15.74 20.15 -6.42
C GLY A 69 16.57 19.80 -5.19
N LEU A 70 15.93 19.52 -4.06
CA LEU A 70 16.62 19.07 -2.83
C LEU A 70 17.32 17.73 -3.01
N ALA A 71 16.72 16.79 -3.76
CA ALA A 71 17.36 15.51 -4.06
C ALA A 71 18.60 15.68 -4.94
N LEU A 72 18.60 16.60 -5.91
CA LEU A 72 19.79 16.95 -6.71
C LEU A 72 20.92 17.50 -5.84
N MET A 73 20.58 18.19 -4.74
CA MET A 73 21.55 18.69 -3.76
C MET A 73 21.96 17.65 -2.71
N GLY A 74 21.62 16.37 -2.91
CA GLY A 74 22.02 15.27 -2.06
C GLY A 74 21.14 15.03 -0.82
N LYS A 75 20.00 15.72 -0.70
CA LYS A 75 19.03 15.46 0.38
C LYS A 75 18.15 14.25 0.08
N ILE A 76 17.49 13.76 1.12
CA ILE A 76 16.49 12.69 1.06
C ILE A 76 15.13 13.30 1.42
N PRO A 77 14.44 13.94 0.46
CA PRO A 77 13.17 14.61 0.71
C PRO A 77 12.01 13.60 0.82
N PHE A 78 11.19 13.78 1.86
CA PHE A 78 9.88 13.16 2.04
C PHE A 78 8.80 14.20 1.74
N ALA A 79 8.15 14.08 0.59
CA ALA A 79 7.08 14.97 0.14
C ALA A 79 5.72 14.39 0.56
N CYS A 80 5.05 15.05 1.52
CA CYS A 80 3.90 14.52 2.25
C CYS A 80 2.61 15.27 1.89
N THR A 81 1.64 14.54 1.31
CA THR A 81 0.29 15.01 1.05
C THR A 81 -0.70 13.83 1.04
N PHE A 82 -1.97 14.04 0.66
CA PHE A 82 -2.91 12.94 0.46
C PHE A 82 -2.64 12.21 -0.86
N GLY A 83 -2.96 10.92 -0.89
CA GLY A 83 -2.74 10.05 -2.05
C GLY A 83 -3.35 10.62 -3.32
N VAL A 84 -4.60 11.08 -3.27
CA VAL A 84 -5.31 11.67 -4.41
C VAL A 84 -4.62 12.92 -4.96
N PHE A 85 -4.01 13.75 -4.11
CA PHE A 85 -3.34 14.97 -4.54
C PHE A 85 -1.92 14.70 -5.03
N ALA A 86 -1.19 13.80 -4.38
CA ALA A 86 0.12 13.36 -4.86
C ALA A 86 0.03 12.75 -6.25
N SER A 87 -0.86 11.78 -6.42
CA SER A 87 -0.97 11.00 -7.65
C SER A 87 -1.75 11.70 -8.76
N GLY A 88 -2.72 12.53 -8.42
CA GLY A 88 -3.53 13.26 -9.41
C GLY A 88 -2.91 14.60 -9.80
N ARG A 89 -2.79 15.53 -8.83
CA ARG A 89 -2.42 16.93 -9.09
C ARG A 89 -0.95 17.10 -9.48
N ALA A 90 -0.04 16.35 -8.87
CA ALA A 90 1.40 16.47 -9.09
C ALA A 90 2.00 15.35 -9.96
N TRP A 91 1.17 14.53 -10.64
CA TRP A 91 1.64 13.34 -11.35
C TRP A 91 2.65 13.67 -12.46
N ASP A 92 2.46 14.77 -13.18
CA ASP A 92 3.40 15.18 -14.24
C ASP A 92 4.79 15.50 -13.67
N GLN A 93 4.85 16.28 -12.57
CA GLN A 93 6.11 16.58 -11.88
C GLN A 93 6.77 15.30 -11.32
N ILE A 94 5.99 14.39 -10.77
CA ILE A 94 6.50 13.08 -10.32
C ILE A 94 7.07 12.30 -11.50
N ARG A 95 6.37 12.28 -12.63
CA ARG A 95 6.79 11.56 -13.84
C ARG A 95 8.09 12.13 -14.40
N VAL A 96 8.13 13.45 -14.63
CA VAL A 96 9.24 14.10 -15.36
C VAL A 96 10.39 14.44 -14.43
N SER A 97 10.11 15.14 -13.32
CA SER A 97 11.17 15.68 -12.47
C SER A 97 11.71 14.68 -11.47
N VAL A 98 10.98 13.60 -11.16
CA VAL A 98 11.39 12.62 -10.16
C VAL A 98 11.68 11.25 -10.78
N ALA A 99 10.68 10.60 -11.41
CA ALA A 99 10.83 9.23 -11.88
C ALA A 99 11.74 9.11 -13.12
N TYR A 100 11.56 9.99 -14.12
CA TYR A 100 12.41 10.01 -15.31
C TYR A 100 13.87 10.30 -14.96
N MET A 101 14.10 11.26 -14.05
CA MET A 101 15.44 11.62 -13.56
C MET A 101 16.01 10.63 -12.53
N ASN A 102 15.22 9.64 -12.12
CA ASN A 102 15.56 8.66 -11.07
C ASN A 102 16.05 9.30 -9.76
N LEU A 103 15.42 10.39 -9.33
CA LEU A 103 15.83 11.14 -8.16
C LEU A 103 15.39 10.46 -6.84
N ASN A 104 16.19 10.67 -5.80
CA ASN A 104 15.99 10.08 -4.48
C ASN A 104 14.89 10.79 -3.68
N VAL A 105 13.67 10.86 -4.21
CA VAL A 105 12.50 11.48 -3.59
C VAL A 105 11.55 10.42 -3.03
N LYS A 106 11.08 10.62 -1.79
CA LYS A 106 10.06 9.77 -1.13
C LYS A 106 8.74 10.51 -1.16
N ILE A 107 7.79 9.98 -1.92
CA ILE A 107 6.45 10.56 -2.10
C ILE A 107 5.51 9.82 -1.16
N ILE A 108 4.91 10.55 -0.23
CA ILE A 108 4.05 9.99 0.81
C ILE A 108 2.60 10.37 0.51
N GLY A 109 1.83 9.38 0.06
CA GLY A 109 0.40 9.49 -0.17
C GLY A 109 -0.38 8.91 1.02
N THR A 110 -0.82 9.77 1.94
CA THR A 110 -1.72 9.35 3.02
C THR A 110 -3.17 9.38 2.56
N HIS A 111 -4.10 8.87 3.36
CA HIS A 111 -5.53 8.86 3.03
C HIS A 111 -5.81 8.11 1.71
N GLY A 112 -5.13 6.97 1.49
CA GLY A 112 -5.43 6.08 0.37
C GLY A 112 -6.64 5.20 0.65
N GLY A 113 -7.47 4.96 -0.38
CA GLY A 113 -8.61 4.05 -0.32
C GLY A 113 -9.90 4.64 0.22
N ILE A 114 -10.91 3.79 0.32
CA ILE A 114 -12.24 4.17 0.82
C ILE A 114 -12.29 4.34 2.33
N SER A 115 -11.34 3.76 3.06
CA SER A 115 -11.22 3.87 4.53
C SER A 115 -10.88 5.29 5.01
N VAL A 116 -10.68 6.24 4.11
CA VAL A 116 -10.72 7.69 4.43
C VAL A 116 -12.05 8.07 5.08
N GLY A 117 -13.13 7.43 4.66
CA GLY A 117 -14.42 7.52 5.31
C GLY A 117 -15.22 8.77 4.94
N PRO A 118 -15.62 9.62 5.94
CA PRO A 118 -16.55 10.72 5.72
C PRO A 118 -16.13 11.77 4.69
N ASP A 119 -14.84 11.94 4.44
CA ASP A 119 -14.31 12.90 3.46
C ASP A 119 -14.81 12.61 2.03
N GLY A 120 -15.18 11.36 1.74
CA GLY A 120 -15.84 10.95 0.51
C GLY A 120 -14.94 10.91 -0.72
N ALA A 121 -15.56 10.74 -1.89
CA ALA A 121 -14.92 10.48 -3.17
C ALA A 121 -13.82 11.47 -3.58
N THR A 122 -13.92 12.72 -3.16
CA THR A 122 -12.93 13.76 -3.49
C THR A 122 -11.57 13.56 -2.80
N HIS A 123 -11.53 12.72 -1.76
CA HIS A 123 -10.32 12.45 -0.96
C HIS A 123 -9.93 10.96 -0.94
N GLN A 124 -10.83 10.09 -1.36
CA GLN A 124 -10.62 8.64 -1.41
C GLN A 124 -9.84 8.29 -2.69
N ALA A 125 -8.51 8.16 -2.57
CA ALA A 125 -7.66 7.74 -3.68
C ALA A 125 -7.87 6.25 -3.97
N LEU A 126 -8.28 5.92 -5.19
CA LEU A 126 -8.51 4.55 -5.66
C LEU A 126 -7.69 4.20 -6.91
N GLU A 127 -6.90 5.14 -7.42
CA GLU A 127 -6.16 5.06 -8.68
C GLU A 127 -4.64 5.18 -8.49
N GLU A 128 -4.19 5.57 -7.32
CA GLU A 128 -2.82 6.02 -7.06
C GLU A 128 -1.78 4.90 -7.17
N ILE A 129 -2.13 3.65 -6.82
CA ILE A 129 -1.24 2.50 -7.03
C ILE A 129 -0.99 2.32 -8.52
N SER A 130 -2.05 2.39 -9.34
CA SER A 130 -1.96 2.29 -10.80
C SER A 130 -1.08 3.38 -11.39
N LEU A 131 -1.35 4.64 -11.04
CA LEU A 131 -0.62 5.81 -11.55
C LEU A 131 0.87 5.79 -11.20
N MET A 132 1.21 5.32 -9.99
CA MET A 132 2.60 5.23 -9.57
C MET A 132 3.29 3.98 -10.11
N ARG A 133 2.57 2.86 -10.21
CA ARG A 133 3.11 1.59 -10.68
C ARG A 133 3.55 1.64 -12.15
N ILE A 134 2.86 2.39 -13.01
CA ILE A 134 3.22 2.49 -14.44
C ILE A 134 4.50 3.31 -14.71
N LEU A 135 4.96 4.13 -13.75
CA LEU A 135 6.17 4.95 -13.93
C LEU A 135 7.44 4.10 -13.84
N PRO A 136 8.34 4.12 -14.85
CA PRO A 136 9.67 3.52 -14.70
C PRO A 136 10.42 4.07 -13.47
N ASN A 137 11.32 3.28 -12.89
CA ASN A 137 12.12 3.58 -11.71
C ASN A 137 11.33 3.71 -10.39
N MET A 138 10.02 4.00 -10.43
CA MET A 138 9.21 4.19 -9.24
C MET A 138 9.04 2.87 -8.47
N ILE A 139 9.35 2.89 -7.17
CA ILE A 139 8.94 1.85 -6.22
C ILE A 139 7.59 2.22 -5.61
N VAL A 140 6.70 1.24 -5.44
CA VAL A 140 5.38 1.43 -4.80
C VAL A 140 5.26 0.49 -3.61
N ILE A 141 4.98 1.05 -2.44
CA ILE A 141 4.85 0.32 -1.17
C ILE A 141 3.47 0.60 -0.56
N VAL A 142 2.79 -0.45 -0.12
CA VAL A 142 1.45 -0.41 0.48
C VAL A 142 1.47 -1.24 1.77
N PRO A 143 1.97 -0.72 2.88
CA PRO A 143 2.12 -1.47 4.12
C PRO A 143 0.76 -1.82 4.74
N CYS A 144 0.65 -3.00 5.36
CA CYS A 144 -0.60 -3.52 5.90
C CYS A 144 -0.96 -2.95 7.28
N ASP A 145 0.02 -2.56 8.08
CA ASP A 145 -0.19 -2.00 9.42
C ASP A 145 0.87 -0.94 9.79
N ALA A 146 0.77 -0.41 11.01
CA ALA A 146 1.63 0.67 11.47
C ALA A 146 3.09 0.23 11.69
N LEU A 147 3.36 -1.00 12.11
CA LEU A 147 4.72 -1.51 12.27
C LEU A 147 5.39 -1.70 10.90
N GLU A 148 4.67 -2.28 9.95
CA GLU A 148 5.17 -2.42 8.59
C GLU A 148 5.38 -1.04 7.92
N ALA A 149 4.48 -0.08 8.16
CA ALA A 149 4.63 1.30 7.67
C ALA A 149 5.89 1.98 8.21
N LYS A 150 6.21 1.78 9.49
CA LYS A 150 7.47 2.26 10.09
C LYS A 150 8.68 1.66 9.39
N LYS A 151 8.72 0.32 9.22
CA LYS A 151 9.81 -0.39 8.54
C LYS A 151 9.94 0.01 7.08
N ALA A 152 8.82 0.17 6.37
CA ALA A 152 8.75 0.62 4.99
C ALA A 152 9.34 2.03 4.83
N THR A 153 9.06 2.94 5.77
CA THR A 153 9.59 4.30 5.79
C THR A 153 11.11 4.31 5.91
N ILE A 154 11.64 3.50 6.83
CA ILE A 154 13.08 3.36 7.05
C ILE A 154 13.75 2.73 5.82
N ALA A 155 13.17 1.66 5.27
CA ALA A 155 13.68 1.00 4.08
C ALA A 155 13.67 1.92 2.84
N ALA A 156 12.63 2.74 2.69
CA ALA A 156 12.54 3.72 1.61
C ALA A 156 13.67 4.74 1.65
N ALA A 157 14.06 5.23 2.84
CA ALA A 157 15.19 6.17 2.98
C ALA A 157 16.52 5.55 2.53
N GLY A 158 16.70 4.24 2.76
CA GLY A 158 17.89 3.51 2.34
C GLY A 158 17.96 3.21 0.83
N HIS A 159 16.83 3.30 0.11
CA HIS A 159 16.79 3.10 -1.35
C HIS A 159 17.18 4.38 -2.09
N LYS A 160 18.12 4.29 -3.04
CA LYS A 160 18.47 5.40 -3.94
C LYS A 160 17.55 5.38 -5.17
N GLY A 161 16.61 6.29 -5.22
CA GLY A 161 15.62 6.40 -6.28
C GLY A 161 14.24 6.77 -5.75
N PRO A 162 13.23 6.95 -6.63
CA PRO A 162 11.89 7.38 -6.27
C PRO A 162 11.11 6.25 -5.58
N VAL A 163 10.43 6.60 -4.48
CA VAL A 163 9.55 5.67 -3.75
C VAL A 163 8.23 6.37 -3.45
N TYR A 164 7.12 5.73 -3.79
CA TYR A 164 5.78 6.08 -3.33
C TYR A 164 5.35 5.16 -2.19
N ILE A 165 4.91 5.73 -1.08
CA ILE A 165 4.36 4.96 0.05
C ILE A 165 2.90 5.36 0.23
N ARG A 166 2.00 4.39 0.09
CA ARG A 166 0.57 4.54 0.34
C ARG A 166 0.24 4.26 1.79
N LEU A 167 -0.46 5.18 2.45
CA LEU A 167 -0.82 5.07 3.86
C LEU A 167 -2.31 5.35 4.09
N GLY A 168 -2.92 4.61 5.03
CA GLY A 168 -4.31 4.81 5.45
C GLY A 168 -4.47 5.86 6.55
N ARG A 169 -5.69 6.43 6.63
CA ARG A 169 -6.13 7.36 7.68
C ARG A 169 -6.68 6.65 8.89
N SER A 170 -7.56 5.67 8.69
CA SER A 170 -8.23 4.92 9.74
C SER A 170 -7.28 3.94 10.44
N GLY A 171 -7.62 3.56 11.66
CA GLY A 171 -6.90 2.53 12.38
C GLY A 171 -6.97 1.20 11.66
N ALA A 172 -5.82 0.55 11.48
CA ALA A 172 -5.71 -0.81 11.00
C ALA A 172 -5.24 -1.73 12.12
N PRO A 173 -5.69 -2.99 12.18
CA PRO A 173 -5.17 -3.97 13.13
C PRO A 173 -3.67 -4.19 12.92
N VAL A 174 -2.88 -4.08 13.99
CA VAL A 174 -1.45 -4.38 13.95
C VAL A 174 -1.27 -5.88 13.98
N ILE A 175 -0.94 -6.47 12.85
CA ILE A 175 -0.81 -7.93 12.65
C ILE A 175 0.63 -8.38 12.47
N THR A 176 1.53 -7.47 12.06
CA THR A 176 2.96 -7.74 11.95
C THR A 176 3.67 -7.57 13.30
N LYS A 177 4.92 -8.05 13.40
CA LYS A 177 5.72 -8.02 14.62
C LYS A 177 7.00 -7.22 14.41
N GLU A 178 7.62 -6.76 15.50
CA GLU A 178 8.88 -6.01 15.43
C GLU A 178 10.02 -6.83 14.78
N GLU A 179 10.07 -8.13 15.04
CA GLU A 179 11.07 -9.04 14.48
C GLU A 179 10.86 -9.39 13.00
N ASP A 180 9.68 -9.15 12.43
CA ASP A 180 9.41 -9.44 11.03
C ASP A 180 10.30 -8.59 10.11
N LEU A 181 10.93 -9.23 9.14
CA LEU A 181 11.78 -8.55 8.18
C LEU A 181 10.94 -7.84 7.11
N PHE A 182 11.27 -6.60 6.83
CA PHE A 182 10.72 -5.85 5.68
C PHE A 182 11.80 -5.69 4.61
N LYS A 183 11.52 -6.17 3.40
CA LYS A 183 12.41 -6.01 2.25
C LYS A 183 11.63 -5.59 1.02
N ILE A 184 11.96 -4.43 0.46
CA ILE A 184 11.37 -3.94 -0.80
C ILE A 184 11.48 -5.01 -1.89
N GLY A 185 10.36 -5.31 -2.56
CA GLY A 185 10.29 -6.28 -3.65
C GLY A 185 10.24 -7.76 -3.21
N LYS A 186 10.08 -8.03 -1.90
CA LYS A 186 9.88 -9.38 -1.37
C LYS A 186 8.59 -9.45 -0.56
N ALA A 187 7.74 -10.43 -0.90
CA ALA A 187 6.48 -10.65 -0.21
C ALA A 187 6.67 -11.43 1.10
N SER A 188 5.71 -11.28 2.02
CA SER A 188 5.69 -12.00 3.31
C SER A 188 4.57 -13.03 3.33
N ILE A 189 4.90 -14.31 3.56
CA ILE A 189 3.90 -15.38 3.74
C ILE A 189 3.43 -15.33 5.20
N LEU A 190 2.17 -14.96 5.42
CA LEU A 190 1.58 -14.84 6.75
C LEU A 190 0.87 -16.13 7.18
N LYS A 191 0.37 -16.90 6.24
CA LYS A 191 -0.23 -18.23 6.47
C LYS A 191 0.07 -19.11 5.26
N ASP A 192 0.47 -20.35 5.50
CA ASP A 192 0.64 -21.33 4.41
C ASP A 192 -0.68 -22.06 4.10
N GLY A 193 -0.80 -22.58 2.88
CA GLY A 193 -1.98 -23.28 2.39
C GLY A 193 -1.76 -23.89 1.01
N LYS A 194 -2.66 -24.84 0.62
CA LYS A 194 -2.48 -25.64 -0.60
C LYS A 194 -3.62 -25.56 -1.63
N ASP A 195 -4.77 -25.03 -1.25
CA ASP A 195 -5.96 -25.06 -2.13
C ASP A 195 -6.14 -23.79 -2.96
N VAL A 196 -5.80 -22.63 -2.38
CA VAL A 196 -5.88 -21.31 -2.99
C VAL A 196 -4.84 -20.37 -2.36
N THR A 197 -4.29 -19.43 -3.12
CA THR A 197 -3.46 -18.34 -2.58
C THR A 197 -4.18 -17.01 -2.65
N ILE A 198 -4.21 -16.29 -1.53
CA ILE A 198 -4.72 -14.91 -1.43
C ILE A 198 -3.52 -13.98 -1.34
N PHE A 199 -3.36 -13.10 -2.33
CA PHE A 199 -2.42 -12.00 -2.30
C PHE A 199 -3.15 -10.73 -1.88
N ALA A 200 -2.68 -10.07 -0.85
CA ALA A 200 -3.28 -8.82 -0.37
C ALA A 200 -2.22 -7.75 -0.11
N CYS A 201 -2.62 -6.49 -0.10
CA CYS A 201 -1.80 -5.37 0.36
C CYS A 201 -2.62 -4.39 1.20
N GLY A 202 -1.94 -3.57 1.99
CA GLY A 202 -2.59 -2.60 2.86
C GLY A 202 -3.57 -3.27 3.84
N GLN A 203 -4.65 -2.56 4.19
CA GLN A 203 -5.63 -3.05 5.17
C GLN A 203 -6.32 -4.36 4.75
N MET A 204 -6.34 -4.68 3.45
CA MET A 204 -6.94 -5.92 2.95
C MET A 204 -6.19 -7.18 3.40
N VAL A 205 -4.97 -7.05 3.92
CA VAL A 205 -4.24 -8.19 4.50
C VAL A 205 -4.95 -8.72 5.75
N TYR A 206 -5.49 -7.82 6.60
CA TYR A 206 -6.26 -8.24 7.77
C TYR A 206 -7.58 -8.92 7.37
N GLU A 207 -8.36 -8.34 6.46
CA GLU A 207 -9.59 -8.96 5.95
C GLU A 207 -9.31 -10.34 5.33
N SER A 208 -8.15 -10.47 4.66
CA SER A 208 -7.70 -11.74 4.10
C SER A 208 -7.29 -12.76 5.17
N LEU A 209 -6.72 -12.31 6.28
CA LEU A 209 -6.40 -13.18 7.42
C LEU A 209 -7.68 -13.76 8.02
N VAL A 210 -8.70 -12.93 8.23
CA VAL A 210 -10.03 -13.35 8.70
C VAL A 210 -10.68 -14.30 7.68
N ALA A 211 -10.56 -14.01 6.38
CA ALA A 211 -11.06 -14.91 5.34
C ALA A 211 -10.41 -16.30 5.38
N CYS A 212 -9.09 -16.35 5.61
CA CYS A 212 -8.38 -17.64 5.78
C CYS A 212 -8.91 -18.46 6.98
N GLU A 213 -9.25 -17.80 8.09
CA GLU A 213 -9.83 -18.46 9.26
C GLU A 213 -11.23 -19.04 8.99
N ILE A 214 -12.02 -18.34 8.16
CA ILE A 214 -13.36 -18.81 7.72
C ILE A 214 -13.19 -19.99 6.76
N LEU A 215 -12.30 -19.88 5.77
CA LEU A 215 -12.04 -20.95 4.79
C LEU A 215 -11.54 -22.24 5.46
N GLU A 216 -10.70 -22.12 6.48
CA GLU A 216 -10.21 -23.28 7.25
C GLU A 216 -11.33 -24.05 7.92
N LYS A 217 -12.36 -23.38 8.47
CA LYS A 217 -13.55 -24.03 9.03
C LYS A 217 -14.38 -24.73 7.97
N ASP A 218 -14.33 -24.26 6.73
CA ASP A 218 -14.97 -24.89 5.58
C ASP A 218 -14.09 -26.01 4.95
N GLY A 219 -12.97 -26.36 5.57
CA GLY A 219 -12.03 -27.39 5.10
C GLY A 219 -11.16 -26.96 3.92
N ILE A 220 -11.03 -25.65 3.66
CA ILE A 220 -10.23 -25.08 2.58
C ILE A 220 -8.94 -24.50 3.16
N SER A 221 -7.79 -24.99 2.69
CA SER A 221 -6.46 -24.56 3.11
C SER A 221 -5.98 -23.39 2.25
N ALA A 222 -6.23 -22.17 2.72
CA ALA A 222 -5.85 -20.93 2.02
C ALA A 222 -4.46 -20.44 2.48
N ARG A 223 -3.59 -20.10 1.51
CA ARG A 223 -2.33 -19.39 1.73
C ARG A 223 -2.59 -17.89 1.70
N LEU A 224 -2.03 -17.13 2.67
CA LEU A 224 -2.06 -15.67 2.68
C LEU A 224 -0.67 -15.11 2.49
N ILE A 225 -0.54 -14.24 1.49
CA ILE A 225 0.70 -13.53 1.16
C ILE A 225 0.44 -12.02 1.20
N ASN A 226 1.16 -11.34 2.08
CA ASN A 226 1.22 -9.89 2.09
C ASN A 226 2.18 -9.40 1.00
N MET A 227 1.63 -8.84 -0.07
CA MET A 227 2.36 -8.25 -1.18
C MET A 227 2.49 -6.74 -0.97
N HIS A 228 3.18 -6.35 0.10
CA HIS A 228 3.35 -4.96 0.50
C HIS A 228 4.11 -4.09 -0.53
N THR A 229 4.73 -4.69 -1.54
CA THR A 229 5.41 -3.98 -2.62
C THR A 229 4.80 -4.36 -3.98
N PRO A 230 3.76 -3.66 -4.46
CA PRO A 230 3.23 -3.86 -5.80
C PRO A 230 4.24 -3.58 -6.93
N LYS A 231 5.31 -2.79 -6.62
CA LYS A 231 6.43 -2.56 -7.55
C LYS A 231 7.73 -2.22 -6.79
N PRO A 232 8.86 -2.91 -7.06
CA PRO A 232 8.92 -4.13 -7.86
C PRO A 232 8.17 -5.27 -7.17
N ILE A 233 7.40 -6.04 -7.94
CA ILE A 233 6.62 -7.15 -7.38
C ILE A 233 7.48 -8.42 -7.25
N ASP A 234 7.21 -9.26 -6.27
CA ASP A 234 7.91 -10.54 -6.06
C ASP A 234 7.40 -11.61 -7.06
N LYS A 235 7.93 -11.56 -8.28
CA LYS A 235 7.58 -12.47 -9.40
C LYS A 235 7.74 -13.94 -9.01
N ASP A 236 8.84 -14.29 -8.35
CA ASP A 236 9.14 -15.67 -7.98
C ASP A 236 8.11 -16.22 -7.00
N CYS A 237 7.71 -15.40 -6.02
CA CYS A 237 6.67 -15.75 -5.06
C CYS A 237 5.33 -16.01 -5.75
N ILE A 238 4.94 -15.17 -6.72
CA ILE A 238 3.69 -15.32 -7.49
C ILE A 238 3.69 -16.62 -8.28
N ILE A 239 4.75 -16.89 -9.04
CA ILE A 239 4.86 -18.08 -9.88
C ILE A 239 4.85 -19.35 -9.02
N LYS A 240 5.60 -19.33 -7.90
CA LYS A 240 5.62 -20.44 -6.95
C LYS A 240 4.23 -20.71 -6.39
N ALA A 241 3.54 -19.68 -5.91
CA ALA A 241 2.19 -19.80 -5.35
C ALA A 241 1.19 -20.35 -6.39
N ALA A 242 1.24 -19.85 -7.62
CA ALA A 242 0.38 -20.34 -8.71
C ALA A 242 0.59 -21.82 -9.01
N LYS A 243 1.85 -22.29 -9.08
CA LYS A 243 2.17 -23.70 -9.30
C LYS A 243 1.72 -24.60 -8.16
N GLU A 244 1.81 -24.12 -6.91
CA GLU A 244 1.48 -24.92 -5.73
C GLU A 244 -0.01 -24.98 -5.43
N THR A 245 -0.75 -23.86 -5.61
CA THR A 245 -2.18 -23.81 -5.26
C THR A 245 -3.10 -23.84 -6.48
N GLY A 246 -2.66 -23.38 -7.65
CA GLY A 246 -3.43 -23.42 -8.90
C GLY A 246 -4.68 -22.53 -8.93
N ALA A 247 -4.94 -21.72 -7.90
CA ALA A 247 -6.05 -20.78 -7.80
C ALA A 247 -5.61 -19.57 -7.00
N ILE A 248 -5.91 -18.36 -7.49
CA ILE A 248 -5.42 -17.10 -6.92
C ILE A 248 -6.60 -16.16 -6.63
N VAL A 249 -6.51 -15.47 -5.51
CA VAL A 249 -7.34 -14.30 -5.19
C VAL A 249 -6.42 -13.12 -4.95
N THR A 250 -6.79 -11.95 -5.43
CA THR A 250 -6.12 -10.69 -5.09
C THR A 250 -7.07 -9.79 -4.32
N ALA A 251 -6.58 -9.13 -3.26
CA ALA A 251 -7.38 -8.26 -2.41
C ALA A 251 -6.67 -6.93 -2.18
N GLU A 252 -7.32 -5.85 -2.60
CA GLU A 252 -6.80 -4.48 -2.53
C GLU A 252 -7.91 -3.45 -2.28
N GLU A 253 -7.63 -2.47 -1.44
CA GLU A 253 -8.50 -1.32 -1.21
C GLU A 253 -8.23 -0.24 -2.27
N HIS A 254 -8.46 -0.58 -3.53
CA HIS A 254 -8.11 0.19 -4.72
C HIS A 254 -9.00 -0.28 -5.87
N THR A 255 -9.06 0.47 -6.98
CA THR A 255 -9.68 -0.06 -8.19
C THR A 255 -8.96 -1.33 -8.65
N ILE A 256 -9.70 -2.31 -9.15
CA ILE A 256 -9.11 -3.54 -9.70
C ILE A 256 -8.30 -3.28 -10.98
N ALA A 257 -8.55 -2.15 -11.66
CA ALA A 257 -7.84 -1.78 -12.88
C ALA A 257 -6.46 -1.18 -12.56
N GLY A 258 -5.40 -1.83 -13.01
CA GLY A 258 -4.02 -1.36 -12.90
C GLY A 258 -3.37 -1.50 -11.51
N GLY A 259 -4.11 -1.97 -10.47
CA GLY A 259 -3.59 -2.15 -9.12
C GLY A 259 -2.80 -3.44 -8.91
N LEU A 260 -2.85 -3.99 -7.69
CA LEU A 260 -2.16 -5.22 -7.31
C LEU A 260 -2.63 -6.43 -8.13
N GLY A 261 -3.94 -6.58 -8.30
CA GLY A 261 -4.52 -7.69 -9.05
C GLY A 261 -4.06 -7.71 -10.51
N SER A 262 -4.02 -6.54 -11.15
CA SER A 262 -3.47 -6.39 -12.50
C SER A 262 -1.98 -6.78 -12.55
N ALA A 263 -1.17 -6.30 -11.61
CA ALA A 263 0.26 -6.63 -11.55
C ALA A 263 0.53 -8.13 -11.42
N ILE A 264 -0.26 -8.82 -10.61
CA ILE A 264 -0.16 -10.28 -10.43
C ILE A 264 -0.61 -11.00 -11.71
N SER A 265 -1.70 -10.55 -12.33
CA SER A 265 -2.24 -11.15 -13.56
C SER A 265 -1.28 -11.02 -14.75
N GLU A 266 -0.58 -9.89 -14.90
CA GLU A 266 0.45 -9.68 -15.92
C GLU A 266 1.54 -10.77 -15.82
N ILE A 267 1.99 -11.08 -14.60
CA ILE A 267 3.00 -12.13 -14.36
C ILE A 267 2.43 -13.53 -14.65
N LEU A 268 1.21 -13.79 -14.18
CA LEU A 268 0.59 -15.11 -14.32
C LEU A 268 0.34 -15.47 -15.78
N VAL A 269 -0.17 -14.53 -16.58
CA VAL A 269 -0.44 -14.78 -18.01
C VAL A 269 0.83 -15.16 -18.78
N GLU A 270 1.95 -14.53 -18.47
CA GLU A 270 3.22 -14.80 -19.15
C GLU A 270 3.93 -16.08 -18.66
N ASN A 271 3.71 -16.52 -17.40
CA ASN A 271 4.55 -17.55 -16.79
C ASN A 271 3.82 -18.79 -16.29
N CYS A 272 2.62 -18.65 -15.74
CA CYS A 272 1.84 -19.74 -15.17
C CYS A 272 0.36 -19.36 -15.09
N PRO A 273 -0.38 -19.38 -16.20
CA PRO A 273 -1.80 -19.03 -16.21
C PRO A 273 -2.63 -19.94 -15.29
N VAL A 274 -3.34 -19.34 -14.35
CA VAL A 274 -4.28 -20.00 -13.43
C VAL A 274 -5.49 -19.11 -13.21
N PRO A 275 -6.63 -19.64 -12.72
CA PRO A 275 -7.79 -18.83 -12.36
C PRO A 275 -7.43 -17.75 -11.33
N VAL A 276 -7.82 -16.50 -11.60
CA VAL A 276 -7.65 -15.35 -10.71
C VAL A 276 -8.99 -14.69 -10.43
N LYS A 277 -9.30 -14.42 -9.18
CA LYS A 277 -10.44 -13.61 -8.75
C LYS A 277 -9.94 -12.35 -8.04
N PHE A 278 -10.58 -11.23 -8.37
CA PHE A 278 -10.24 -9.91 -7.83
C PHE A 278 -11.24 -9.47 -6.77
N VAL A 279 -10.75 -9.05 -5.62
CA VAL A 279 -11.50 -8.32 -4.60
C VAL A 279 -10.92 -6.91 -4.52
N GLY A 280 -11.69 -5.92 -4.94
CA GLY A 280 -11.33 -4.52 -5.06
C GLY A 280 -12.50 -3.70 -5.56
N VAL A 281 -12.34 -2.39 -5.64
CA VAL A 281 -13.39 -1.50 -6.13
C VAL A 281 -13.56 -1.67 -7.65
N ARG A 282 -14.82 -1.80 -8.10
CA ARG A 282 -15.16 -2.10 -9.50
C ARG A 282 -15.77 -0.89 -10.17
N ASP A 283 -14.96 -0.13 -10.89
CA ASP A 283 -15.37 0.99 -11.77
C ASP A 283 -16.39 1.93 -11.10
N LYS A 284 -16.06 2.36 -9.87
CA LYS A 284 -16.86 3.28 -9.06
C LYS A 284 -15.96 4.25 -8.32
N PHE A 285 -16.39 5.49 -8.23
CA PHE A 285 -15.83 6.43 -7.26
C PHE A 285 -16.23 6.04 -5.84
N GLY A 286 -15.47 6.53 -4.87
CA GLY A 286 -15.83 6.38 -3.47
C GLY A 286 -17.08 7.19 -3.08
N GLN A 287 -17.47 7.11 -1.83
CA GLN A 287 -18.55 7.91 -1.25
C GLN A 287 -18.32 8.14 0.25
N SER A 288 -19.04 9.10 0.83
CA SER A 288 -19.00 9.38 2.27
C SER A 288 -19.69 8.27 3.06
N GLY A 289 -19.11 7.87 4.16
CA GLY A 289 -19.63 6.87 5.09
C GLY A 289 -18.59 6.52 6.14
N GLU A 290 -18.95 5.71 7.12
CA GLU A 290 -17.95 5.16 8.05
C GLU A 290 -17.13 4.08 7.34
N PRO A 291 -15.82 3.93 7.66
CA PRO A 291 -14.94 2.97 7.00
C PRO A 291 -15.51 1.55 6.90
N GLU A 292 -16.09 1.04 8.00
CA GLU A 292 -16.66 -0.31 8.05
C GLU A 292 -17.86 -0.47 7.11
N GLU A 293 -18.74 0.54 7.02
CA GLU A 293 -19.88 0.55 6.11
C GLU A 293 -19.43 0.59 4.65
N LEU A 294 -18.38 1.36 4.37
CA LEU A 294 -17.79 1.45 3.02
C LEU A 294 -17.12 0.14 2.60
N PHE A 295 -16.39 -0.53 3.49
CA PHE A 295 -15.83 -1.86 3.21
C PHE A 295 -16.94 -2.86 2.87
N GLU A 296 -18.05 -2.82 3.60
CA GLU A 296 -19.22 -3.66 3.31
C GLU A 296 -19.86 -3.32 1.96
N TYR A 297 -20.11 -2.03 1.71
CA TYR A 297 -20.76 -1.54 0.49
C TYR A 297 -19.96 -1.86 -0.78
N PHE A 298 -18.63 -1.70 -0.73
CA PHE A 298 -17.74 -1.98 -1.86
C PHE A 298 -17.33 -3.45 -1.97
N GLY A 299 -17.78 -4.31 -1.06
CA GLY A 299 -17.49 -5.75 -1.11
C GLY A 299 -16.04 -6.07 -0.77
N LEU A 300 -15.44 -5.35 0.19
CA LEU A 300 -14.05 -5.51 0.61
C LEU A 300 -13.90 -6.27 1.95
N LYS A 301 -14.97 -6.90 2.44
CA LYS A 301 -14.95 -7.68 3.66
C LYS A 301 -14.48 -9.12 3.45
N ALA A 302 -14.03 -9.76 4.52
CA ALA A 302 -13.57 -11.15 4.54
C ALA A 302 -14.52 -12.12 3.83
N LYS A 303 -15.85 -11.95 3.98
CA LYS A 303 -16.85 -12.80 3.30
C LYS A 303 -16.75 -12.75 1.77
N ASN A 304 -16.39 -11.60 1.21
CA ASN A 304 -16.22 -11.43 -0.25
C ASN A 304 -14.94 -12.12 -0.73
N ILE A 305 -13.88 -12.09 0.07
CA ILE A 305 -12.63 -12.83 -0.19
C ILE A 305 -12.89 -14.33 -0.13
N VAL A 306 -13.65 -14.80 0.86
CA VAL A 306 -14.09 -16.22 0.98
C VAL A 306 -14.83 -16.67 -0.26
N GLN A 307 -15.81 -15.88 -0.74
CA GLN A 307 -16.55 -16.22 -1.96
C GLN A 307 -15.63 -16.25 -3.18
N ALA A 308 -14.75 -15.26 -3.34
CA ALA A 308 -13.77 -15.22 -4.43
C ALA A 308 -12.83 -16.44 -4.40
N ALA A 309 -12.42 -16.88 -3.22
CA ALA A 309 -11.58 -18.08 -3.07
C ALA A 309 -12.33 -19.37 -3.52
N LYS A 310 -13.57 -19.53 -3.10
CA LYS A 310 -14.43 -20.66 -3.53
C LYS A 310 -14.62 -20.66 -5.04
N ASP A 311 -14.88 -19.49 -5.62
CA ASP A 311 -15.06 -19.33 -7.08
C ASP A 311 -13.76 -19.64 -7.86
N ALA A 312 -12.61 -19.20 -7.36
CA ALA A 312 -11.31 -19.50 -7.99
C ALA A 312 -11.01 -21.00 -7.97
N ILE A 313 -11.28 -21.68 -6.85
CA ILE A 313 -11.13 -23.14 -6.71
C ILE A 313 -12.09 -23.87 -7.67
N ALA A 314 -13.34 -23.41 -7.78
CA ALA A 314 -14.31 -24.03 -8.70
C ALA A 314 -13.85 -23.91 -10.16
N MET A 315 -13.31 -22.74 -10.57
CA MET A 315 -12.73 -22.55 -11.90
C MET A 315 -11.54 -23.47 -12.16
N LYS A 316 -10.64 -23.65 -11.17
CA LYS A 316 -9.50 -24.58 -11.28
C LYS A 316 -9.95 -26.04 -11.53
N ARG A 317 -11.07 -26.47 -10.94
CA ARG A 317 -11.60 -27.84 -11.10
C ARG A 317 -12.29 -28.04 -12.45
N ALA A 318 -12.71 -26.96 -13.09
CA ALA A 318 -13.42 -27.01 -14.37
C ALA A 318 -12.46 -26.90 -15.59
N ALA A 319 -11.20 -26.50 -15.35
CA ALA A 319 -10.15 -26.40 -16.37
C ALA A 319 -9.30 -27.67 -16.42
#